data_06132d39bb5bf1f8db83ed933ae1fa39
#
_entry.id   06132d39bb5bf1f8db83ed933ae1fa39
#
_cell.length_a   1.000
_cell.length_b   1.000
_cell.length_c   1.000
_cell.angle_alpha   90.00
_cell.angle_beta   90.00
_cell.angle_gamma   90.00
#
_symmetry.space_group_name_H-M   'P 1'
#
loop_
_entity.id
_entity.type
_entity.pdbx_description
1 polymer ?
#
loop_
_entity_poly.entity_id
_entity_poly.type
_entity_poly.pdbx_seq_one_letter_code
_entity_poly.pdbx_strand_id
1 'polypeptide(L)'
;MDITLTSLEMEHSRLLGNKIATEITSQGGWIPFSRYMEMALYEPGMGYYSAGAHKLGVGGDFTTAPELSPLFGAAIVSTLLPVLQGLKAQGLPSQILEFGAGTGKLAQSILSRLNDLGFVLDRYDIIEISPDLAQRQQEGLNKLASELNLRTKCSWLNTLPNNFKGVILANEVIDAIPCDTLIYQNGFWYWYGVSLAANTFIWKVGKPVEQASLPECLLTGNFSEGYTTELHPQANAWVRQMAKQLDTGLFLTLDYGFPESEYYHPQRMEGTLLAHHRHHAIQDPFHLPGLFDLTSHVEWAHSARSALADNDDDVFLTNQAAFLLDAGIGEIALEIGDPSNPKTFLPISNSLQKLLSEAEMGELFKAFAFSKQLDDLLPRQTLEDLPGLRGRNRL
;
A
#
# COMPACT_ATOMS: atom_id res chain seq x y z
N MET A 1 7.96 -26.33 5.33
CA MET A 1 8.89 -25.65 6.27
C MET A 1 8.19 -25.58 7.62
N ASP A 2 8.87 -26.00 8.70
CA ASP A 2 8.27 -25.91 10.03
C ASP A 2 8.39 -24.46 10.54
N ILE A 3 7.27 -23.73 10.48
CA ILE A 3 7.15 -22.43 11.13
C ILE A 3 7.01 -22.72 12.64
N THR A 4 8.04 -22.39 13.42
CA THR A 4 8.00 -22.60 14.87
C THR A 4 7.16 -21.49 15.50
N LEU A 5 5.94 -21.81 15.88
CA LEU A 5 5.00 -20.92 16.56
C LEU A 5 5.00 -21.15 18.07
N THR A 6 4.79 -20.10 18.83
CA THR A 6 4.55 -20.20 20.27
C THR A 6 3.14 -20.69 20.58
N SER A 7 2.95 -21.24 21.77
CA SER A 7 1.62 -21.64 22.24
C SER A 7 0.62 -20.47 22.27
N LEU A 8 1.11 -19.24 22.51
CA LEU A 8 0.29 -18.04 22.53
C LEU A 8 -0.17 -17.64 21.11
N GLU A 9 0.71 -17.73 20.12
CA GLU A 9 0.35 -17.46 18.72
C GLU A 9 -0.70 -18.48 18.23
N MET A 10 -0.51 -19.77 18.53
CA MET A 10 -1.46 -20.80 18.17
C MET A 10 -2.84 -20.58 18.81
N GLU A 11 -2.88 -20.22 20.09
CA GLU A 11 -4.13 -19.93 20.80
C GLU A 11 -4.79 -18.66 20.24
N HIS A 12 -4.04 -17.63 19.92
CA HIS A 12 -4.54 -16.40 19.31
C HIS A 12 -5.23 -16.69 17.97
N SER A 13 -4.55 -17.40 17.06
CA SER A 13 -5.14 -17.79 15.77
C SER A 13 -6.38 -18.67 15.93
N ARG A 14 -6.35 -19.60 16.88
CA ARG A 14 -7.50 -20.45 17.18
C ARG A 14 -8.72 -19.64 17.63
N LEU A 15 -8.53 -18.63 18.48
CA LEU A 15 -9.60 -17.75 18.96
C LEU A 15 -10.22 -16.94 17.82
N LEU A 16 -9.38 -16.34 16.97
CA LEU A 16 -9.86 -15.62 15.79
C LEU A 16 -10.55 -16.57 14.81
N GLY A 17 -9.97 -17.75 14.55
CA GLY A 17 -10.58 -18.78 13.72
C GLY A 17 -11.98 -19.16 14.19
N ASN A 18 -12.19 -19.32 15.51
CA ASN A 18 -13.52 -19.60 16.09
C ASN A 18 -14.50 -18.45 15.85
N LYS A 19 -14.04 -17.20 15.93
CA LYS A 19 -14.88 -16.03 15.66
C LYS A 19 -15.31 -15.97 14.20
N ILE A 20 -14.37 -16.20 13.27
CA ILE A 20 -14.66 -16.28 11.82
C ILE A 20 -15.64 -17.45 11.54
N ALA A 21 -15.45 -18.62 12.17
CA ALA A 21 -16.33 -19.76 12.02
C ALA A 21 -17.76 -19.46 12.51
N THR A 22 -17.89 -18.70 13.60
CA THR A 22 -19.18 -18.23 14.11
C THR A 22 -19.85 -17.28 13.12
N GLU A 23 -19.10 -16.36 12.56
CA GLU A 23 -19.60 -15.44 11.50
C GLU A 23 -20.11 -16.23 10.30
N ILE A 24 -19.32 -17.15 9.74
CA ILE A 24 -19.72 -18.01 8.64
C ILE A 24 -21.02 -18.75 8.95
N THR A 25 -21.13 -19.33 10.15
CA THR A 25 -22.32 -20.06 10.55
C THR A 25 -23.55 -19.17 10.66
N SER A 26 -23.40 -17.97 11.21
CA SER A 26 -24.49 -16.98 11.35
C SER A 26 -24.99 -16.47 10.00
N GLN A 27 -24.11 -16.42 8.98
CA GLN A 27 -24.40 -15.99 7.61
C GLN A 27 -24.88 -17.14 6.70
N GLY A 28 -25.27 -18.27 7.28
CA GLY A 28 -25.81 -19.40 6.51
C GLY A 28 -24.76 -20.30 5.86
N GLY A 29 -23.55 -20.32 6.38
CA GLY A 29 -22.47 -21.22 6.00
C GLY A 29 -21.58 -20.72 4.84
N TRP A 30 -21.59 -19.43 4.55
CA TRP A 30 -20.75 -18.77 3.53
C TRP A 30 -20.59 -17.28 3.84
N ILE A 31 -19.37 -16.77 3.66
CA ILE A 31 -19.06 -15.32 3.66
C ILE A 31 -18.21 -14.95 2.44
N PRO A 32 -18.27 -13.71 1.92
CA PRO A 32 -17.34 -13.25 0.89
C PRO A 32 -15.90 -13.26 1.42
N PHE A 33 -14.93 -13.43 0.53
CA PHE A 33 -13.52 -13.46 0.93
C PHE A 33 -13.09 -12.12 1.55
N SER A 34 -13.61 -10.99 1.05
CA SER A 34 -13.37 -9.67 1.63
C SER A 34 -13.71 -9.61 3.13
N ARG A 35 -14.81 -10.26 3.56
CA ARG A 35 -15.18 -10.32 4.98
C ARG A 35 -14.21 -11.19 5.78
N TYR A 36 -13.77 -12.32 5.23
CA TYR A 36 -12.74 -13.15 5.85
C TYR A 36 -11.43 -12.37 6.02
N MET A 37 -10.95 -11.73 4.96
CA MET A 37 -9.72 -10.93 4.95
C MET A 37 -9.82 -9.76 5.94
N GLU A 38 -10.96 -9.08 5.99
CA GLU A 38 -11.23 -8.02 6.96
C GLU A 38 -11.07 -8.53 8.41
N MET A 39 -11.67 -9.67 8.74
CA MET A 39 -11.53 -10.24 10.07
C MET A 39 -10.11 -10.72 10.37
N ALA A 40 -9.45 -11.36 9.40
CA ALA A 40 -8.09 -11.87 9.56
C ALA A 40 -7.07 -10.75 9.78
N LEU A 41 -7.25 -9.58 9.13
CA LEU A 41 -6.33 -8.47 9.21
C LEU A 41 -6.70 -7.44 10.30
N TYR A 42 -7.99 -7.15 10.46
CA TYR A 42 -8.44 -5.93 11.18
C TYR A 42 -9.37 -6.20 12.36
N GLU A 43 -9.72 -7.46 12.69
CA GLU A 43 -10.56 -7.74 13.84
C GLU A 43 -9.97 -7.14 15.13
N PRO A 44 -10.69 -6.30 15.87
CA PRO A 44 -10.17 -5.59 17.04
C PRO A 44 -9.47 -6.50 18.05
N GLY A 45 -8.21 -6.25 18.33
CA GLY A 45 -7.36 -7.01 19.25
C GLY A 45 -6.99 -8.43 18.80
N MET A 46 -7.42 -8.87 17.61
CA MET A 46 -7.19 -10.23 17.10
C MET A 46 -6.63 -10.27 15.68
N GLY A 47 -6.99 -9.32 14.82
CA GLY A 47 -6.51 -9.26 13.45
C GLY A 47 -5.03 -8.95 13.37
N TYR A 48 -4.43 -9.31 12.26
CA TYR A 48 -2.97 -9.17 12.03
C TYR A 48 -2.47 -7.76 12.36
N TYR A 49 -3.13 -6.69 11.92
CA TYR A 49 -2.73 -5.31 12.19
C TYR A 49 -3.17 -4.79 13.56
N SER A 50 -4.19 -5.40 14.19
CA SER A 50 -4.77 -4.91 15.44
C SER A 50 -4.28 -5.61 16.70
N ALA A 51 -3.57 -6.73 16.60
CA ALA A 51 -3.19 -7.60 17.73
C ALA A 51 -1.89 -7.19 18.47
N GLY A 52 -1.25 -6.06 18.13
CA GLY A 52 -0.11 -5.51 18.88
C GLY A 52 1.19 -6.33 18.86
N ALA A 53 1.38 -7.25 17.93
CA ALA A 53 2.63 -8.03 17.84
C ALA A 53 3.72 -7.31 17.02
N HIS A 54 5.01 -7.67 17.26
CA HIS A 54 6.15 -7.22 16.47
C HIS A 54 6.10 -7.82 15.05
N LYS A 55 5.54 -7.08 14.08
CA LYS A 55 5.22 -7.61 12.75
C LYS A 55 6.01 -6.97 11.59
N LEU A 56 6.64 -5.83 11.81
CA LEU A 56 7.40 -5.08 10.80
C LEU A 56 8.87 -4.88 11.18
N GLY A 57 9.76 -4.80 10.18
CA GLY A 57 11.20 -4.59 10.32
C GLY A 57 12.03 -5.88 10.31
N VAL A 58 13.34 -5.77 10.60
CA VAL A 58 14.32 -6.88 10.50
C VAL A 58 13.98 -8.12 11.35
N GLY A 59 13.10 -7.98 12.33
CA GLY A 59 12.56 -9.10 13.13
C GLY A 59 11.08 -9.36 12.88
N GLY A 60 10.46 -8.68 11.91
CA GLY A 60 9.05 -8.81 11.54
C GLY A 60 8.81 -9.68 10.31
N ASP A 61 7.57 -9.70 9.86
CA ASP A 61 7.13 -10.55 8.76
C ASP A 61 7.49 -9.98 7.38
N PHE A 62 7.72 -8.67 7.27
CA PHE A 62 7.96 -7.96 6.02
C PHE A 62 9.12 -6.97 6.10
N THR A 63 9.90 -6.91 5.03
CA THR A 63 10.89 -5.83 4.81
C THR A 63 10.38 -4.96 3.66
N THR A 64 9.71 -3.86 3.99
CA THR A 64 9.21 -2.89 3.02
C THR A 64 10.32 -1.96 2.50
N ALA A 65 10.09 -1.26 1.40
CA ALA A 65 11.07 -0.32 0.83
C ALA A 65 11.60 0.73 1.84
N PRO A 66 10.78 1.36 2.71
CA PRO A 66 11.25 2.25 3.77
C PRO A 66 12.17 1.59 4.81
N GLU A 67 11.99 0.29 5.07
CA GLU A 67 12.83 -0.45 6.02
C GLU A 67 14.20 -0.81 5.45
N LEU A 68 14.31 -0.93 4.12
CA LEU A 68 15.56 -1.24 3.44
C LEU A 68 16.57 -0.10 3.53
N SER A 69 16.11 1.14 3.33
CA SER A 69 17.00 2.30 3.28
C SER A 69 16.26 3.64 3.38
N PRO A 70 16.86 4.64 4.04
CA PRO A 70 16.34 6.01 4.00
C PRO A 70 16.40 6.65 2.60
N LEU A 71 17.12 6.06 1.63
CA LEU A 71 17.15 6.51 0.24
C LEU A 71 15.76 6.55 -0.40
N PHE A 72 14.91 5.59 -0.06
CA PHE A 72 13.56 5.51 -0.59
C PHE A 72 12.73 6.75 -0.25
N GLY A 73 12.64 7.10 1.04
CA GLY A 73 11.94 8.31 1.46
C GLY A 73 12.62 9.60 0.97
N ALA A 74 13.96 9.62 0.91
CA ALA A 74 14.70 10.75 0.37
C ALA A 74 14.41 11.00 -1.13
N ALA A 75 14.27 9.94 -1.92
CA ALA A 75 13.87 10.04 -3.34
C ALA A 75 12.43 10.54 -3.48
N ILE A 76 11.50 10.02 -2.67
CA ILE A 76 10.11 10.49 -2.64
C ILE A 76 10.04 12.01 -2.38
N VAL A 77 10.89 12.55 -1.50
CA VAL A 77 10.94 14.00 -1.23
C VAL A 77 11.18 14.82 -2.50
N SER A 78 11.94 14.32 -3.48
CA SER A 78 12.13 15.03 -4.76
C SER A 78 10.81 15.31 -5.49
N THR A 79 9.86 14.36 -5.40
CA THR A 79 8.51 14.50 -5.98
C THR A 79 7.64 15.44 -5.13
N LEU A 80 7.74 15.34 -3.81
CA LEU A 80 6.85 16.09 -2.90
C LEU A 80 7.26 17.57 -2.75
N LEU A 81 8.55 17.86 -2.79
CA LEU A 81 9.10 19.18 -2.46
C LEU A 81 8.54 20.31 -3.30
N PRO A 82 8.42 20.19 -4.64
CA PRO A 82 7.81 21.25 -5.46
C PRO A 82 6.38 21.58 -5.00
N VAL A 83 5.57 20.57 -4.73
CA VAL A 83 4.17 20.75 -4.26
C VAL A 83 4.13 21.45 -2.90
N LEU A 84 4.98 21.01 -1.96
CA LEU A 84 5.08 21.61 -0.62
C LEU A 84 5.57 23.06 -0.69
N GLN A 85 6.48 23.38 -1.60
CA GLN A 85 6.95 24.75 -1.88
C GLN A 85 5.85 25.61 -2.49
N GLY A 86 5.07 25.04 -3.44
CA GLY A 86 3.92 25.70 -4.05
C GLY A 86 2.85 26.07 -3.01
N LEU A 87 2.51 25.14 -2.09
CA LEU A 87 1.60 25.40 -0.99
C LEU A 87 2.08 26.59 -0.15
N LYS A 88 3.34 26.62 0.27
CA LYS A 88 3.90 27.75 1.02
C LYS A 88 3.88 29.06 0.25
N ALA A 89 4.17 29.02 -1.05
CA ALA A 89 4.14 30.22 -1.90
C ALA A 89 2.72 30.83 -1.97
N GLN A 90 1.69 29.98 -1.85
CA GLN A 90 0.28 30.40 -1.78
C GLN A 90 -0.18 30.77 -0.35
N GLY A 91 0.72 30.76 0.62
CA GLY A 91 0.38 31.02 2.02
C GLY A 91 -0.42 29.90 2.69
N LEU A 92 -0.43 28.70 2.12
CA LEU A 92 -1.06 27.51 2.66
C LEU A 92 -0.06 26.72 3.51
N PRO A 93 -0.54 25.96 4.52
CA PRO A 93 0.34 25.05 5.26
C PRO A 93 0.97 24.00 4.34
N SER A 94 2.29 23.85 4.43
CA SER A 94 2.96 22.70 3.83
C SER A 94 2.73 21.48 4.72
N GLN A 95 2.00 20.48 4.23
CA GLN A 95 1.61 19.34 5.03
C GLN A 95 1.57 18.03 4.25
N ILE A 96 1.90 16.95 4.97
CA ILE A 96 1.82 15.57 4.47
C ILE A 96 0.85 14.81 5.37
N LEU A 97 -0.02 14.01 4.76
CA LEU A 97 -0.86 13.03 5.42
C LEU A 97 -0.46 11.64 4.94
N GLU A 98 0.11 10.83 5.82
CA GLU A 98 0.52 9.45 5.51
C GLU A 98 -0.49 8.45 6.05
N PHE A 99 -0.85 7.47 5.22
CA PHE A 99 -1.65 6.32 5.64
C PHE A 99 -0.75 5.12 5.89
N GLY A 100 -1.01 4.40 7.01
CA GLY A 100 -0.33 3.14 7.29
C GLY A 100 1.20 3.29 7.39
N ALA A 101 1.69 4.20 8.21
CA ALA A 101 3.12 4.54 8.29
C ALA A 101 4.01 3.39 8.83
N GLY A 102 3.45 2.23 9.16
CA GLY A 102 4.18 1.07 9.66
C GLY A 102 5.05 1.39 10.88
N THR A 103 6.35 1.18 10.78
CA THR A 103 7.28 1.55 11.88
C THR A 103 7.61 3.05 11.92
N GLY A 104 7.10 3.85 10.98
CA GLY A 104 7.39 5.28 10.84
C GLY A 104 8.71 5.60 10.13
N LYS A 105 9.34 4.62 9.48
CA LYS A 105 10.62 4.81 8.78
C LYS A 105 10.51 5.72 7.56
N LEU A 106 9.40 5.65 6.82
CA LEU A 106 9.15 6.55 5.70
C LEU A 106 9.03 7.99 6.18
N ALA A 107 8.20 8.25 7.19
CA ALA A 107 8.06 9.56 7.82
C ALA A 107 9.40 10.12 8.30
N GLN A 108 10.21 9.28 9.00
CA GLN A 108 11.52 9.68 9.49
C GLN A 108 12.48 10.07 8.36
N SER A 109 12.56 9.29 7.29
CA SER A 109 13.44 9.59 6.14
C SER A 109 12.99 10.82 5.36
N ILE A 110 11.68 11.02 5.17
CA ILE A 110 11.12 12.22 4.55
C ILE A 110 11.47 13.47 5.38
N LEU A 111 11.20 13.44 6.69
CA LEU A 111 11.48 14.57 7.57
C LEU A 111 12.98 14.89 7.66
N SER A 112 13.84 13.87 7.71
CA SER A 112 15.29 14.06 7.69
C SER A 112 15.72 14.72 6.36
N ARG A 113 15.27 14.20 5.22
CA ARG A 113 15.64 14.77 3.92
C ARG A 113 15.15 16.21 3.74
N LEU A 114 13.91 16.53 4.15
CA LEU A 114 13.40 17.90 4.12
C LEU A 114 14.24 18.83 4.98
N ASN A 115 14.67 18.38 6.16
CA ASN A 115 15.57 19.14 7.04
C ASN A 115 16.94 19.38 6.39
N ASP A 116 17.54 18.38 5.77
CA ASP A 116 18.82 18.48 5.07
C ASP A 116 18.76 19.49 3.91
N LEU A 117 17.61 19.57 3.24
CA LEU A 117 17.30 20.55 2.20
C LEU A 117 16.93 21.94 2.74
N GLY A 118 16.92 22.14 4.05
CA GLY A 118 16.53 23.39 4.70
C GLY A 118 15.05 23.75 4.57
N PHE A 119 14.20 22.76 4.22
CA PHE A 119 12.76 22.97 4.10
C PHE A 119 12.05 22.62 5.41
N VAL A 120 11.37 23.61 5.99
CA VAL A 120 10.55 23.42 7.20
C VAL A 120 9.13 23.02 6.79
N LEU A 121 8.78 21.76 7.01
CA LEU A 121 7.42 21.27 6.87
C LEU A 121 6.57 21.72 8.06
N ASP A 122 5.36 22.21 7.83
CA ASP A 122 4.50 22.70 8.92
C ASP A 122 3.84 21.53 9.68
N ARG A 123 3.35 20.50 8.96
CA ARG A 123 2.65 19.36 9.56
C ARG A 123 2.99 18.04 8.87
N TYR A 124 3.10 16.99 9.68
CA TYR A 124 3.12 15.60 9.23
C TYR A 124 2.06 14.84 10.03
N ASP A 125 0.96 14.52 9.38
CA ASP A 125 -0.15 13.82 10.00
C ASP A 125 -0.14 12.34 9.56
N ILE A 126 -0.51 11.43 10.45
CA ILE A 126 -0.56 9.99 10.18
C ILE A 126 -1.95 9.47 10.51
N ILE A 127 -2.49 8.63 9.64
CA ILE A 127 -3.65 7.78 9.93
C ILE A 127 -3.14 6.35 10.09
N GLU A 128 -3.21 5.84 11.31
CA GLU A 128 -2.75 4.50 11.70
C GLU A 128 -3.82 3.79 12.50
N ILE A 129 -4.21 2.59 12.07
CA ILE A 129 -5.26 1.79 12.74
C ILE A 129 -4.72 0.94 13.88
N SER A 130 -3.41 0.66 13.89
CA SER A 130 -2.75 -0.10 14.92
C SER A 130 -2.26 0.79 16.07
N PRO A 131 -2.81 0.68 17.30
CA PRO A 131 -2.35 1.48 18.43
C PRO A 131 -0.88 1.25 18.78
N ASP A 132 -0.38 0.01 18.61
CA ASP A 132 1.02 -0.34 18.86
C ASP A 132 1.96 0.35 17.86
N LEU A 133 1.62 0.31 16.57
CA LEU A 133 2.38 1.00 15.53
C LEU A 133 2.34 2.52 15.74
N ALA A 134 1.17 3.08 16.05
CA ALA A 134 1.03 4.51 16.35
C ALA A 134 1.94 4.94 17.51
N GLN A 135 2.03 4.14 18.58
CA GLN A 135 2.94 4.44 19.71
C GLN A 135 4.41 4.41 19.26
N ARG A 136 4.85 3.41 18.50
CA ARG A 136 6.23 3.31 17.98
C ARG A 136 6.57 4.47 17.05
N GLN A 137 5.63 4.85 16.18
CA GLN A 137 5.76 6.02 15.31
C GLN A 137 5.97 7.28 16.16
N GLN A 138 5.18 7.48 17.23
CA GLN A 138 5.30 8.63 18.12
C GLN A 138 6.68 8.66 18.79
N GLU A 139 7.14 7.55 19.32
CA GLU A 139 8.46 7.43 19.97
C GLU A 139 9.58 7.75 18.97
N GLY A 140 9.54 7.15 17.76
CA GLY A 140 10.55 7.37 16.72
C GLY A 140 10.58 8.80 16.20
N LEU A 141 9.42 9.40 15.91
CA LEU A 141 9.33 10.77 15.41
C LEU A 141 9.67 11.81 16.46
N ASN A 142 9.30 11.61 17.73
CA ASN A 142 9.69 12.50 18.84
C ASN A 142 11.21 12.49 19.04
N LYS A 143 11.84 11.31 18.95
CA LYS A 143 13.30 11.19 19.02
C LYS A 143 13.96 11.96 17.88
N LEU A 144 13.54 11.71 16.63
CA LEU A 144 14.06 12.42 15.45
C LEU A 144 13.88 13.94 15.57
N ALA A 145 12.69 14.39 15.99
CA ALA A 145 12.40 15.81 16.16
C ALA A 145 13.35 16.47 17.17
N SER A 146 13.68 15.77 18.25
CA SER A 146 14.64 16.25 19.25
C SER A 146 16.07 16.27 18.72
N GLU A 147 16.50 15.26 17.97
CA GLU A 147 17.85 15.15 17.40
C GLU A 147 18.12 16.23 16.34
N LEU A 148 17.15 16.51 15.49
CA LEU A 148 17.26 17.45 14.37
C LEU A 148 16.69 18.84 14.67
N ASN A 149 16.16 19.09 15.87
CA ASN A 149 15.44 20.31 16.23
C ASN A 149 14.32 20.68 15.24
N LEU A 150 13.54 19.67 14.81
CA LEU A 150 12.46 19.87 13.85
C LEU A 150 11.35 20.75 14.45
N ARG A 151 10.81 21.64 13.62
CA ARG A 151 9.65 22.47 13.96
C ARG A 151 8.33 21.89 13.44
N THR A 152 8.41 20.80 12.69
CA THR A 152 7.25 20.12 12.14
C THR A 152 6.36 19.58 13.24
N LYS A 153 5.06 19.86 13.15
CA LYS A 153 4.07 19.27 14.05
C LYS A 153 3.65 17.91 13.53
N CYS A 154 3.93 16.85 14.28
CA CYS A 154 3.45 15.50 13.99
C CYS A 154 2.16 15.24 14.78
N SER A 155 1.16 14.61 14.13
CA SER A 155 -0.14 14.28 14.76
C SER A 155 -0.66 12.94 14.22
N TRP A 156 -1.46 12.23 15.03
CA TRP A 156 -2.15 11.00 14.64
C TRP A 156 -3.64 11.29 14.54
N LEU A 157 -4.21 11.06 13.36
CA LEU A 157 -5.60 11.36 13.07
C LEU A 157 -6.43 10.07 13.03
N ASN A 158 -7.66 10.14 13.51
CA ASN A 158 -8.62 9.04 13.45
C ASN A 158 -9.50 9.09 12.20
N THR A 159 -9.51 10.21 11.50
CA THR A 159 -10.35 10.45 10.32
C THR A 159 -9.62 11.31 9.30
N LEU A 160 -9.92 11.05 8.03
CA LEU A 160 -9.43 11.88 6.93
C LEU A 160 -10.02 13.29 7.03
N PRO A 161 -9.19 14.35 6.99
CA PRO A 161 -9.67 15.71 6.98
C PRO A 161 -10.41 16.04 5.68
N ASN A 162 -11.49 16.83 5.77
CA ASN A 162 -12.21 17.33 4.59
C ASN A 162 -11.42 18.46 3.91
N ASN A 163 -11.52 18.54 2.59
CA ASN A 163 -10.88 19.60 1.79
C ASN A 163 -9.38 19.74 2.11
N PHE A 164 -8.69 18.61 2.08
CA PHE A 164 -7.27 18.55 2.41
C PHE A 164 -6.44 19.26 1.33
N LYS A 165 -5.54 20.13 1.77
CA LYS A 165 -4.58 20.83 0.91
C LYS A 165 -3.18 20.41 1.30
N GLY A 166 -2.53 19.60 0.48
CA GLY A 166 -1.25 19.01 0.84
C GLY A 166 -0.88 17.80 0.02
N VAL A 167 -0.01 16.98 0.57
CA VAL A 167 0.34 15.68 -0.01
C VAL A 167 -0.32 14.57 0.80
N ILE A 168 -1.07 13.69 0.14
CA ILE A 168 -1.52 12.42 0.70
C ILE A 168 -0.56 11.34 0.22
N LEU A 169 0.00 10.58 1.16
CA LEU A 169 1.01 9.55 0.90
C LEU A 169 0.54 8.21 1.47
N ALA A 170 0.73 7.13 0.68
CA ALA A 170 0.53 5.77 1.13
C ALA A 170 1.62 4.86 0.53
N ASN A 171 2.13 3.94 1.32
CA ASN A 171 3.10 2.94 0.84
C ASN A 171 2.71 1.56 1.37
N GLU A 172 2.42 0.63 0.45
CA GLU A 172 1.96 -0.73 0.80
C GLU A 172 0.73 -0.68 1.73
N VAL A 173 -0.34 -0.04 1.27
CA VAL A 173 -1.61 0.11 2.00
C VAL A 173 -2.77 -0.48 1.23
N ILE A 174 -2.76 -0.33 -0.11
CA ILE A 174 -3.89 -0.73 -0.96
C ILE A 174 -3.96 -2.25 -1.06
N ASP A 175 -2.83 -2.93 -1.09
CA ASP A 175 -2.68 -4.39 -1.17
C ASP A 175 -3.33 -5.12 0.02
N ALA A 176 -3.38 -4.47 1.19
CA ALA A 176 -4.00 -4.99 2.40
C ALA A 176 -5.48 -4.61 2.56
N ILE A 177 -6.04 -3.79 1.66
CA ILE A 177 -7.48 -3.49 1.68
C ILE A 177 -8.25 -4.75 1.22
N PRO A 178 -9.27 -5.20 2.00
CA PRO A 178 -9.99 -6.43 1.70
C PRO A 178 -10.55 -6.48 0.28
N CYS A 179 -10.25 -7.57 -0.43
CA CYS A 179 -10.71 -7.83 -1.79
C CYS A 179 -11.73 -8.96 -1.84
N ASP A 180 -12.60 -8.95 -2.84
CA ASP A 180 -13.48 -10.06 -3.16
C ASP A 180 -12.80 -10.98 -4.18
N THR A 181 -13.08 -12.28 -4.11
CA THR A 181 -12.55 -13.27 -5.05
C THR A 181 -13.64 -13.84 -5.95
N LEU A 182 -13.27 -14.11 -7.19
CA LEU A 182 -14.12 -14.69 -8.22
C LEU A 182 -13.54 -16.00 -8.73
N ILE A 183 -14.42 -16.87 -9.22
CA ILE A 183 -14.06 -18.08 -9.97
C ILE A 183 -14.88 -18.19 -11.24
N TYR A 184 -14.21 -18.58 -12.32
CA TYR A 184 -14.84 -18.83 -13.62
C TYR A 184 -15.19 -20.31 -13.74
N GLN A 185 -16.49 -20.62 -13.93
CA GLN A 185 -16.98 -21.99 -14.06
C GLN A 185 -18.15 -22.03 -15.06
N ASN A 186 -18.15 -23.04 -15.94
CA ASN A 186 -19.25 -23.28 -16.89
C ASN A 186 -19.63 -22.06 -17.75
N GLY A 187 -18.65 -21.20 -18.08
CA GLY A 187 -18.90 -20.00 -18.87
C GLY A 187 -19.39 -18.78 -18.09
N PHE A 188 -19.41 -18.84 -16.76
CA PHE A 188 -19.90 -17.77 -15.89
C PHE A 188 -18.94 -17.48 -14.75
N TRP A 189 -18.99 -16.25 -14.24
CA TRP A 189 -18.28 -15.82 -13.05
C TRP A 189 -19.15 -16.01 -11.81
N TYR A 190 -18.56 -16.55 -10.75
CA TYR A 190 -19.18 -16.72 -9.45
C TYR A 190 -18.35 -16.06 -8.37
N TRP A 191 -19.02 -15.56 -7.33
CA TRP A 191 -18.34 -15.19 -6.11
C TRP A 191 -17.64 -16.41 -5.50
N TYR A 192 -16.40 -16.28 -5.10
CA TYR A 192 -15.60 -17.35 -4.53
C TYR A 192 -15.23 -16.97 -3.10
N GLY A 193 -16.00 -17.43 -2.13
CA GLY A 193 -15.88 -17.03 -0.72
C GLY A 193 -15.47 -18.17 0.17
N VAL A 194 -15.68 -17.98 1.47
CA VAL A 194 -15.19 -18.85 2.53
C VAL A 194 -16.35 -19.58 3.21
N SER A 195 -16.14 -20.86 3.47
CA SER A 195 -17.06 -21.74 4.18
C SER A 195 -16.30 -22.64 5.15
N LEU A 196 -17.01 -23.52 5.85
CA LEU A 196 -16.44 -24.51 6.75
C LEU A 196 -16.73 -25.93 6.27
N ALA A 197 -15.69 -26.77 6.32
CA ALA A 197 -15.82 -28.22 6.23
C ALA A 197 -15.08 -28.85 7.40
N ALA A 198 -15.77 -29.59 8.26
CA ALA A 198 -15.19 -30.21 9.45
C ALA A 198 -14.31 -29.28 10.30
N ASN A 199 -14.76 -28.05 10.51
CA ASN A 199 -14.07 -26.97 11.24
C ASN A 199 -12.80 -26.40 10.53
N THR A 200 -12.58 -26.72 9.27
CA THR A 200 -11.52 -26.14 8.45
C THR A 200 -12.12 -25.15 7.47
N PHE A 201 -11.47 -24.01 7.27
CA PHE A 201 -11.86 -23.06 6.25
C PHE A 201 -11.60 -23.65 4.88
N ILE A 202 -12.56 -23.49 4.00
CA ILE A 202 -12.46 -23.93 2.59
C ILE A 202 -13.00 -22.86 1.66
N TRP A 203 -12.47 -22.83 0.47
CA TRP A 203 -13.09 -22.10 -0.63
C TRP A 203 -14.43 -22.71 -1.01
N LYS A 204 -15.42 -21.84 -1.25
CA LYS A 204 -16.75 -22.28 -1.70
C LYS A 204 -17.33 -21.32 -2.71
N VAL A 205 -17.80 -21.88 -3.81
CA VAL A 205 -18.53 -21.13 -4.85
C VAL A 205 -19.84 -20.60 -4.29
N GLY A 206 -20.06 -19.32 -4.48
CA GLY A 206 -21.26 -18.60 -4.06
C GLY A 206 -22.25 -18.41 -5.20
N LYS A 207 -22.91 -17.26 -5.22
CA LYS A 207 -23.88 -16.89 -6.28
C LYS A 207 -23.15 -16.46 -7.56
N PRO A 208 -23.81 -16.56 -8.73
CA PRO A 208 -23.30 -15.90 -9.96
C PRO A 208 -23.11 -14.41 -9.74
N VAL A 209 -22.08 -13.85 -10.38
CA VAL A 209 -21.82 -12.41 -10.38
C VAL A 209 -22.69 -11.76 -11.45
N GLU A 210 -23.29 -10.63 -11.13
CA GLU A 210 -24.01 -9.84 -12.10
C GLU A 210 -23.02 -9.24 -13.13
N GLN A 211 -23.27 -9.44 -14.43
CA GLN A 211 -22.37 -8.99 -15.49
C GLN A 211 -22.06 -7.48 -15.42
N ALA A 212 -23.04 -6.67 -15.02
CA ALA A 212 -22.85 -5.23 -14.86
C ALA A 212 -21.83 -4.83 -13.77
N SER A 213 -21.49 -5.77 -12.88
CA SER A 213 -20.50 -5.56 -11.80
C SER A 213 -19.09 -6.01 -12.21
N LEU A 214 -18.93 -6.59 -13.39
CA LEU A 214 -17.64 -7.10 -13.87
C LEU A 214 -16.93 -6.08 -14.78
N PRO A 215 -15.61 -5.97 -14.68
CA PRO A 215 -14.81 -5.30 -15.70
C PRO A 215 -15.04 -5.88 -17.09
N GLU A 216 -14.94 -5.04 -18.12
CA GLU A 216 -15.16 -5.46 -19.50
C GLU A 216 -14.19 -6.59 -19.92
N CYS A 217 -12.97 -6.55 -19.46
CA CYS A 217 -11.96 -7.58 -19.73
C CYS A 217 -12.36 -8.98 -19.21
N LEU A 218 -13.09 -9.05 -18.08
CA LEU A 218 -13.63 -10.32 -17.56
C LEU A 218 -14.86 -10.81 -18.35
N LEU A 219 -15.57 -9.90 -19.02
CA LEU A 219 -16.72 -10.26 -19.88
C LEU A 219 -16.27 -10.72 -21.26
N THR A 220 -15.21 -10.15 -21.81
CA THR A 220 -14.74 -10.39 -23.19
C THR A 220 -13.54 -11.33 -23.25
N GLY A 221 -12.86 -11.57 -22.15
CA GLY A 221 -11.69 -12.43 -22.06
C GLY A 221 -12.00 -13.92 -22.25
N ASN A 222 -10.98 -14.68 -22.61
CA ASN A 222 -11.06 -16.13 -22.73
C ASN A 222 -10.37 -16.79 -21.54
N PHE A 223 -11.17 -17.21 -20.57
CA PHE A 223 -10.68 -17.79 -19.32
C PHE A 223 -10.89 -19.31 -19.30
N SER A 224 -9.95 -20.03 -18.68
CA SER A 224 -10.04 -21.46 -18.48
C SER A 224 -10.97 -21.78 -17.30
N GLU A 225 -11.58 -22.95 -17.31
CA GLU A 225 -12.35 -23.48 -16.19
C GLU A 225 -11.50 -23.48 -14.89
N GLY A 226 -12.04 -22.96 -13.81
CA GLY A 226 -11.34 -22.85 -12.54
C GLY A 226 -10.41 -21.63 -12.41
N TYR A 227 -10.36 -20.72 -13.39
CA TYR A 227 -9.62 -19.47 -13.27
C TYR A 227 -10.17 -18.65 -12.08
N THR A 228 -9.28 -18.19 -11.20
CA THR A 228 -9.63 -17.33 -10.06
C THR A 228 -8.96 -15.98 -10.17
N THR A 229 -9.59 -14.95 -9.64
CA THR A 229 -9.06 -13.58 -9.61
C THR A 229 -9.71 -12.75 -8.50
N GLU A 230 -9.19 -11.57 -8.23
CA GLU A 230 -9.71 -10.65 -7.25
C GLU A 230 -10.43 -9.46 -7.90
N LEU A 231 -11.41 -8.90 -7.17
CA LEU A 231 -11.99 -7.58 -7.39
C LEU A 231 -11.73 -6.70 -6.16
N HIS A 232 -11.49 -5.42 -6.38
CA HIS A 232 -11.07 -4.48 -5.33
C HIS A 232 -12.07 -3.33 -5.10
N PRO A 233 -13.37 -3.60 -4.83
CA PRO A 233 -14.35 -2.53 -4.69
C PRO A 233 -14.04 -1.60 -3.52
N GLN A 234 -13.50 -2.12 -2.41
CA GLN A 234 -13.14 -1.33 -1.24
C GLN A 234 -11.92 -0.45 -1.50
N ALA A 235 -10.86 -0.99 -2.14
CA ALA A 235 -9.68 -0.22 -2.51
C ALA A 235 -10.03 0.88 -3.51
N ASN A 236 -10.86 0.59 -4.51
CA ASN A 236 -11.35 1.57 -5.49
C ASN A 236 -12.18 2.68 -4.81
N ALA A 237 -13.04 2.32 -3.85
CA ALA A 237 -13.80 3.29 -3.07
C ALA A 237 -12.87 4.16 -2.19
N TRP A 238 -11.82 3.58 -1.64
CA TRP A 238 -10.81 4.30 -0.87
C TRP A 238 -10.05 5.31 -1.74
N VAL A 239 -9.56 4.90 -2.93
CA VAL A 239 -8.90 5.82 -3.88
C VAL A 239 -9.83 6.96 -4.29
N ARG A 240 -11.09 6.64 -4.60
CA ARG A 240 -12.11 7.66 -4.92
C ARG A 240 -12.33 8.62 -3.75
N GLN A 241 -12.30 8.12 -2.51
CA GLN A 241 -12.43 8.97 -1.34
C GLN A 241 -11.22 9.91 -1.19
N MET A 242 -9.99 9.43 -1.44
CA MET A 242 -8.80 10.28 -1.45
C MET A 242 -8.93 11.40 -2.49
N ALA A 243 -9.37 11.05 -3.70
CA ALA A 243 -9.61 12.04 -4.76
C ALA A 243 -10.67 13.09 -4.39
N LYS A 244 -11.73 12.71 -3.65
CA LYS A 244 -12.75 13.65 -3.17
C LYS A 244 -12.27 14.56 -2.03
N GLN A 245 -11.42 14.04 -1.17
CA GLN A 245 -10.96 14.77 0.02
C GLN A 245 -9.76 15.68 -0.26
N LEU A 246 -8.95 15.33 -1.25
CA LEU A 246 -7.88 16.20 -1.74
C LEU A 246 -8.53 17.41 -2.46
N ASP A 247 -8.31 18.61 -1.95
CA ASP A 247 -8.78 19.87 -2.55
C ASP A 247 -7.68 20.48 -3.42
N THR A 248 -6.44 20.50 -2.94
CA THR A 248 -5.30 21.07 -3.64
C THR A 248 -4.03 20.31 -3.27
N GLY A 249 -3.29 19.80 -4.24
CA GLY A 249 -2.01 19.12 -4.00
C GLY A 249 -1.84 17.80 -4.73
N LEU A 250 -1.22 16.83 -4.07
CA LEU A 250 -0.79 15.56 -4.65
C LEU A 250 -1.26 14.38 -3.80
N PHE A 251 -1.77 13.34 -4.44
CA PHE A 251 -1.83 11.98 -3.92
C PHE A 251 -0.71 11.16 -4.55
N LEU A 252 0.07 10.45 -3.74
CA LEU A 252 1.11 9.53 -4.19
C LEU A 252 1.01 8.23 -3.40
N THR A 253 0.95 7.11 -4.09
CA THR A 253 1.03 5.79 -3.46
C THR A 253 2.03 4.90 -4.20
N LEU A 254 2.74 4.08 -3.44
CA LEU A 254 3.60 3.02 -3.98
C LEU A 254 3.09 1.69 -3.44
N ASP A 255 2.79 0.78 -4.36
CA ASP A 255 2.26 -0.54 -4.03
C ASP A 255 2.52 -1.51 -5.19
N TYR A 256 2.44 -2.81 -4.93
CA TYR A 256 2.63 -3.78 -5.99
C TYR A 256 1.33 -4.13 -6.71
N GLY A 257 1.44 -4.29 -8.01
CA GLY A 257 0.27 -4.55 -8.85
C GLY A 257 0.53 -4.47 -10.33
N PHE A 258 -0.56 -4.59 -11.08
CA PHE A 258 -0.52 -4.67 -12.52
C PHE A 258 -1.56 -3.75 -13.18
N PRO A 259 -1.30 -3.29 -14.41
CA PRO A 259 -2.36 -2.78 -15.28
C PRO A 259 -3.39 -3.87 -15.59
N GLU A 260 -4.61 -3.50 -15.97
CA GLU A 260 -5.76 -4.40 -16.19
C GLU A 260 -5.43 -5.62 -17.06
N SER A 261 -4.72 -5.42 -18.18
CA SER A 261 -4.38 -6.48 -19.13
C SER A 261 -3.41 -7.52 -18.58
N GLU A 262 -2.53 -7.10 -17.66
CA GLU A 262 -1.58 -7.98 -16.98
C GLU A 262 -2.22 -8.60 -15.73
N TYR A 263 -3.09 -7.85 -15.05
CA TYR A 263 -3.80 -8.32 -13.87
C TYR A 263 -4.70 -9.51 -14.20
N TYR A 264 -5.55 -9.36 -15.19
CA TYR A 264 -6.49 -10.41 -15.65
C TYR A 264 -5.92 -11.28 -16.79
N HIS A 265 -4.60 -11.44 -16.82
CA HIS A 265 -3.99 -12.27 -17.86
C HIS A 265 -4.43 -13.74 -17.75
N PRO A 266 -4.85 -14.42 -18.85
CA PRO A 266 -5.37 -15.79 -18.81
C PRO A 266 -4.43 -16.84 -18.19
N GLN A 267 -3.13 -16.59 -18.18
CA GLN A 267 -2.14 -17.46 -17.54
C GLN A 267 -2.04 -17.29 -16.02
N ARG A 268 -2.63 -16.26 -15.44
CA ARG A 268 -2.67 -16.02 -13.99
C ARG A 268 -3.86 -16.76 -13.36
N MET A 269 -3.82 -18.08 -13.43
CA MET A 269 -4.93 -18.97 -13.08
C MET A 269 -5.43 -18.87 -11.63
N GLU A 270 -4.58 -18.44 -10.70
CA GLU A 270 -4.83 -18.48 -9.26
C GLU A 270 -4.93 -17.08 -8.64
N GLY A 271 -5.03 -16.03 -9.49
CA GLY A 271 -5.06 -14.64 -9.00
C GLY A 271 -3.71 -14.16 -8.44
N THR A 272 -3.78 -13.27 -7.47
CA THR A 272 -2.61 -12.59 -6.89
C THR A 272 -2.55 -12.68 -5.36
N LEU A 273 -3.55 -13.31 -4.74
CA LEU A 273 -3.68 -13.41 -3.29
C LEU A 273 -2.53 -14.20 -2.68
N LEU A 274 -1.88 -13.62 -1.67
CA LEU A 274 -0.78 -14.24 -0.92
C LEU A 274 -0.96 -14.03 0.59
N ALA A 275 -0.46 -14.98 1.36
CA ALA A 275 -0.31 -14.87 2.80
C ALA A 275 1.19 -14.79 3.15
N HIS A 276 1.59 -13.84 3.96
CA HIS A 276 2.98 -13.61 4.32
C HIS A 276 3.21 -13.78 5.82
N HIS A 277 4.29 -14.48 6.18
CA HIS A 277 4.75 -14.59 7.56
C HIS A 277 6.27 -14.81 7.61
N ARG A 278 6.99 -13.98 8.37
CA ARG A 278 8.44 -14.07 8.57
C ARG A 278 9.22 -14.27 7.26
N HIS A 279 8.93 -13.43 6.27
CA HIS A 279 9.53 -13.46 4.91
C HIS A 279 9.21 -14.69 4.07
N HIS A 280 8.19 -15.47 4.43
CA HIS A 280 7.70 -16.59 3.65
C HIS A 280 6.32 -16.30 3.09
N ALA A 281 6.16 -16.47 1.77
CA ALA A 281 4.86 -16.43 1.11
C ALA A 281 4.22 -17.82 1.13
N ILE A 282 2.93 -17.87 1.45
CA ILE A 282 2.11 -19.08 1.47
C ILE A 282 0.87 -18.82 0.61
N GLN A 283 0.51 -19.77 -0.25
CA GLN A 283 -0.67 -19.64 -1.11
C GLN A 283 -2.00 -19.90 -0.38
N ASP A 284 -1.96 -20.59 0.78
CA ASP A 284 -3.17 -20.85 1.56
C ASP A 284 -3.53 -19.66 2.46
N PRO A 285 -4.55 -18.83 2.11
CA PRO A 285 -4.92 -17.66 2.89
C PRO A 285 -5.64 -18.03 4.21
N PHE A 286 -6.00 -19.30 4.37
CA PHE A 286 -6.71 -19.80 5.56
C PHE A 286 -5.77 -20.29 6.65
N HIS A 287 -4.48 -20.33 6.35
CA HIS A 287 -3.49 -20.79 7.31
C HIS A 287 -3.33 -19.77 8.45
N LEU A 288 -3.69 -20.18 9.67
CA LEU A 288 -3.48 -19.44 10.91
C LEU A 288 -3.95 -17.96 10.85
N PRO A 289 -5.26 -17.71 10.72
CA PRO A 289 -5.78 -16.34 10.62
C PRO A 289 -5.33 -15.45 11.79
N GLY A 290 -5.03 -14.20 11.51
CA GLY A 290 -4.50 -13.21 12.45
C GLY A 290 -2.98 -13.28 12.70
N LEU A 291 -2.29 -14.30 12.15
CA LEU A 291 -0.83 -14.42 12.23
C LEU A 291 -0.13 -14.16 10.90
N PHE A 292 -0.88 -14.16 9.80
CA PHE A 292 -0.36 -13.92 8.46
C PHE A 292 -0.91 -12.61 7.91
N ASP A 293 -0.06 -11.88 7.23
CA ASP A 293 -0.48 -10.76 6.42
C ASP A 293 -1.09 -11.29 5.12
N LEU A 294 -2.32 -10.92 4.84
CA LEU A 294 -3.03 -11.27 3.62
C LEU A 294 -3.00 -10.08 2.68
N THR A 295 -2.44 -10.28 1.51
CA THR A 295 -2.29 -9.22 0.52
C THR A 295 -2.76 -9.69 -0.86
N SER A 296 -3.19 -8.75 -1.68
CA SER A 296 -3.48 -8.96 -3.10
C SER A 296 -2.87 -7.83 -3.92
N HIS A 297 -2.44 -8.11 -5.14
CA HIS A 297 -1.90 -7.05 -5.99
C HIS A 297 -2.97 -6.02 -6.34
N VAL A 298 -2.55 -4.77 -6.54
CA VAL A 298 -3.46 -3.69 -6.95
C VAL A 298 -3.76 -3.77 -8.44
N GLU A 299 -5.03 -3.67 -8.81
CA GLU A 299 -5.43 -3.46 -10.20
C GLU A 299 -5.49 -1.95 -10.47
N TRP A 300 -4.47 -1.43 -11.14
CA TRP A 300 -4.23 0.00 -11.23
C TRP A 300 -5.17 0.75 -12.17
N ALA A 301 -5.71 0.11 -13.21
CA ALA A 301 -6.60 0.80 -14.13
C ALA A 301 -7.96 1.13 -13.49
N HIS A 302 -8.49 0.26 -12.59
CA HIS A 302 -9.68 0.58 -11.80
C HIS A 302 -9.41 1.66 -10.76
N SER A 303 -8.23 1.63 -10.13
CA SER A 303 -7.80 2.68 -9.21
C SER A 303 -7.73 4.04 -9.93
N ALA A 304 -7.19 4.07 -11.15
CA ALA A 304 -7.15 5.26 -11.98
C ALA A 304 -8.56 5.75 -12.36
N ARG A 305 -9.43 4.85 -12.85
CA ARG A 305 -10.84 5.19 -13.14
C ARG A 305 -11.57 5.74 -11.89
N SER A 306 -11.24 5.21 -10.71
CA SER A 306 -11.84 5.67 -9.46
C SER A 306 -11.36 7.05 -9.04
N ALA A 307 -10.09 7.37 -9.27
CA ALA A 307 -9.53 8.70 -9.04
C ALA A 307 -10.18 9.74 -9.97
N LEU A 308 -10.41 9.39 -11.23
CA LEU A 308 -10.99 10.25 -12.27
C LEU A 308 -12.52 10.37 -12.22
N ALA A 309 -13.21 9.53 -11.45
CA ALA A 309 -14.69 9.41 -11.52
C ALA A 309 -15.46 10.71 -11.25
N ASP A 310 -14.86 11.63 -10.47
CA ASP A 310 -15.48 12.89 -10.09
C ASP A 310 -14.60 14.12 -10.50
N ASN A 311 -13.55 13.94 -11.30
CA ASN A 311 -12.54 14.95 -11.63
C ASN A 311 -12.00 14.80 -13.04
N ASP A 312 -11.58 15.93 -13.64
CA ASP A 312 -10.82 15.97 -14.90
C ASP A 312 -9.29 16.01 -14.65
N ASP A 313 -8.85 15.52 -13.49
CA ASP A 313 -7.46 15.59 -13.07
C ASP A 313 -6.60 14.52 -13.76
N ASP A 314 -5.30 14.79 -13.91
CA ASP A 314 -4.35 13.85 -14.48
C ASP A 314 -4.02 12.72 -13.48
N VAL A 315 -3.88 11.51 -13.99
CA VAL A 315 -3.37 10.36 -13.24
C VAL A 315 -2.12 9.81 -13.92
N PHE A 316 -1.19 9.31 -13.13
CA PHE A 316 0.08 8.79 -13.60
C PHE A 316 0.42 7.46 -12.91
N LEU A 317 0.88 6.50 -13.70
CA LEU A 317 1.36 5.20 -13.23
C LEU A 317 2.72 4.89 -13.86
N THR A 318 3.69 4.52 -13.05
CA THR A 318 4.98 4.02 -13.53
C THR A 318 5.49 2.91 -12.60
N ASN A 319 6.53 2.17 -12.99
CA ASN A 319 7.16 1.23 -12.06
C ASN A 319 8.08 1.95 -11.07
N GLN A 320 8.32 1.30 -9.94
CA GLN A 320 9.14 1.86 -8.86
C GLN A 320 10.56 2.22 -9.31
N ALA A 321 11.18 1.39 -10.15
CA ALA A 321 12.54 1.66 -10.63
C ALA A 321 12.59 2.96 -11.44
N ALA A 322 11.66 3.14 -12.39
CA ALA A 322 11.59 4.37 -13.18
C ALA A 322 11.30 5.58 -12.31
N PHE A 323 10.34 5.44 -11.38
CA PHE A 323 10.01 6.49 -10.40
C PHE A 323 11.24 6.92 -9.60
N LEU A 324 11.93 5.98 -8.97
CA LEU A 324 13.08 6.30 -8.10
C LEU A 324 14.28 6.85 -8.87
N LEU A 325 14.52 6.34 -10.10
CA LEU A 325 15.61 6.84 -10.96
C LEU A 325 15.34 8.28 -11.40
N ASP A 326 14.13 8.59 -11.85
CA ASP A 326 13.74 9.96 -12.23
C ASP A 326 13.68 10.91 -11.02
N ALA A 327 13.35 10.39 -9.83
CA ALA A 327 13.42 11.12 -8.57
C ALA A 327 14.86 11.39 -8.07
N GLY A 328 15.88 10.88 -8.76
CA GLY A 328 17.28 11.15 -8.48
C GLY A 328 17.89 10.28 -7.38
N ILE A 329 17.39 9.04 -7.18
CA ILE A 329 17.89 8.15 -6.11
C ILE A 329 19.40 7.88 -6.23
N GLY A 330 19.94 7.87 -7.45
CA GLY A 330 21.36 7.65 -7.69
C GLY A 330 22.22 8.80 -7.16
N GLU A 331 21.83 10.03 -7.44
CA GLU A 331 22.48 11.24 -6.95
C GLU A 331 22.38 11.32 -5.42
N ILE A 332 21.22 11.05 -4.85
CA ILE A 332 21.00 11.00 -3.39
C ILE A 332 21.92 9.96 -2.74
N ALA A 333 22.09 8.80 -3.37
CA ALA A 333 22.99 7.78 -2.86
C ALA A 333 24.46 8.24 -2.80
N LEU A 334 24.89 9.05 -3.77
CA LEU A 334 26.24 9.64 -3.80
C LEU A 334 26.40 10.79 -2.79
N GLU A 335 25.32 11.48 -2.42
CA GLU A 335 25.34 12.46 -1.33
C GLU A 335 25.52 11.81 0.04
N ILE A 336 24.91 10.64 0.25
CA ILE A 336 24.90 9.94 1.54
C ILE A 336 26.12 9.05 1.73
N GLY A 337 26.66 8.49 0.65
CA GLY A 337 27.74 7.52 0.70
C GLY A 337 28.91 7.86 -0.24
N ASP A 338 30.10 7.48 0.17
CA ASP A 338 31.32 7.60 -0.64
C ASP A 338 31.60 6.30 -1.39
N PRO A 339 31.46 6.25 -2.74
CA PRO A 339 31.77 5.06 -3.55
C PRO A 339 33.18 4.54 -3.40
N SER A 340 34.16 5.40 -3.00
CA SER A 340 35.54 5.01 -2.76
C SER A 340 35.72 4.23 -1.44
N ASN A 341 34.71 4.28 -0.56
CA ASN A 341 34.70 3.54 0.72
C ASN A 341 33.71 2.37 0.70
N PRO A 342 34.16 1.14 0.38
CA PRO A 342 33.26 -0.01 0.27
C PRO A 342 32.48 -0.30 1.56
N LYS A 343 33.04 0.00 2.74
CA LYS A 343 32.37 -0.29 4.03
C LYS A 343 31.08 0.51 4.21
N THR A 344 31.06 1.74 3.74
CA THR A 344 29.89 2.62 3.86
C THR A 344 28.99 2.53 2.64
N PHE A 345 29.53 2.26 1.44
CA PHE A 345 28.78 2.27 0.19
C PHE A 345 28.11 0.93 -0.15
N LEU A 346 28.67 -0.23 0.27
CA LEU A 346 28.05 -1.53 0.01
C LEU A 346 26.60 -1.67 0.53
N PRO A 347 26.25 -1.24 1.75
CA PRO A 347 24.86 -1.28 2.20
C PRO A 347 23.93 -0.42 1.34
N ILE A 348 24.40 0.75 0.90
CA ILE A 348 23.67 1.65 -0.01
C ILE A 348 23.45 0.98 -1.37
N SER A 349 24.51 0.44 -1.95
CA SER A 349 24.45 -0.28 -3.24
C SER A 349 23.50 -1.48 -3.19
N ASN A 350 23.54 -2.26 -2.12
CA ASN A 350 22.63 -3.40 -1.93
C ASN A 350 21.16 -2.95 -1.82
N SER A 351 20.91 -1.83 -1.13
CA SER A 351 19.57 -1.26 -1.04
C SER A 351 19.09 -0.75 -2.41
N LEU A 352 19.95 -0.06 -3.16
CA LEU A 352 19.64 0.38 -4.53
C LEU A 352 19.31 -0.82 -5.43
N GLN A 353 20.09 -1.90 -5.35
CA GLN A 353 19.82 -3.11 -6.13
C GLN A 353 18.43 -3.67 -5.84
N LYS A 354 18.05 -3.80 -4.57
CA LYS A 354 16.72 -4.29 -4.19
C LYS A 354 15.58 -3.38 -4.65
N LEU A 355 15.75 -2.07 -4.49
CA LEU A 355 14.73 -1.09 -4.85
C LEU A 355 14.52 -0.94 -6.35
N LEU A 356 15.59 -1.14 -7.16
CA LEU A 356 15.60 -0.85 -8.60
C LEU A 356 15.58 -2.11 -9.49
N SER A 357 16.00 -3.27 -8.97
CA SER A 357 16.05 -4.50 -9.78
C SER A 357 14.65 -4.97 -10.19
N GLU A 358 14.48 -5.30 -11.46
CA GLU A 358 13.25 -5.91 -11.99
C GLU A 358 12.90 -7.24 -11.30
N ALA A 359 13.93 -8.00 -10.89
CA ALA A 359 13.76 -9.28 -10.22
C ALA A 359 13.34 -9.16 -8.74
N GLU A 360 13.42 -7.96 -8.18
CA GLU A 360 13.07 -7.65 -6.79
C GLU A 360 11.84 -6.72 -6.77
N MET A 361 12.02 -5.46 -6.37
CA MET A 361 10.89 -4.50 -6.20
C MET A 361 10.69 -3.58 -7.41
N GLY A 362 11.70 -3.45 -8.28
CA GLY A 362 11.74 -2.36 -9.27
C GLY A 362 10.62 -2.40 -10.30
N GLU A 363 10.21 -3.58 -10.79
CA GLU A 363 9.13 -3.71 -11.78
C GLU A 363 7.78 -4.02 -11.14
N LEU A 364 7.74 -4.87 -10.12
CA LEU A 364 6.49 -5.31 -9.50
C LEU A 364 5.77 -4.16 -8.79
N PHE A 365 6.52 -3.33 -8.08
CA PHE A 365 5.97 -2.14 -7.42
C PHE A 365 5.71 -1.03 -8.43
N LYS A 366 4.64 -0.30 -8.23
CA LYS A 366 4.23 0.83 -9.04
C LYS A 366 4.09 2.08 -8.17
N ALA A 367 4.48 3.22 -8.73
CA ALA A 367 4.12 4.53 -8.20
C ALA A 367 2.90 5.02 -8.97
N PHE A 368 1.80 5.25 -8.25
CA PHE A 368 0.57 5.80 -8.76
C PHE A 368 0.31 7.16 -8.12
N ALA A 369 0.01 8.15 -8.94
CA ALA A 369 -0.23 9.51 -8.49
C ALA A 369 -1.40 10.14 -9.20
N PHE A 370 -2.06 11.08 -8.53
CA PHE A 370 -2.96 12.08 -9.11
C PHE A 370 -2.82 13.40 -8.36
N SER A 371 -3.18 14.49 -9.01
CA SER A 371 -3.09 15.83 -8.42
C SER A 371 -4.41 16.58 -8.55
N LYS A 372 -4.58 17.56 -7.70
CA LYS A 372 -5.68 18.54 -7.81
C LYS A 372 -5.16 19.95 -7.74
N GLN A 373 -5.67 20.78 -8.64
CA GLN A 373 -5.32 22.23 -8.70
C GLN A 373 -3.79 22.43 -8.70
N LEU A 374 -3.05 21.57 -9.39
CA LEU A 374 -1.59 21.63 -9.42
C LEU A 374 -1.10 22.92 -10.10
N ASP A 375 -1.78 23.36 -11.15
CA ASP A 375 -1.50 24.63 -11.84
C ASP A 375 -1.53 25.84 -10.91
N ASP A 376 -2.39 25.83 -9.87
CA ASP A 376 -2.44 26.89 -8.87
C ASP A 376 -1.18 26.90 -8.00
N LEU A 377 -0.61 25.73 -7.72
CA LEU A 377 0.59 25.56 -6.91
C LEU A 377 1.87 25.75 -7.73
N LEU A 378 1.90 25.23 -8.93
CA LEU A 378 3.04 25.12 -9.84
C LEU A 378 2.64 25.60 -11.23
N PRO A 379 2.53 26.93 -11.47
CA PRO A 379 2.04 27.46 -12.73
C PRO A 379 2.78 26.90 -13.96
N ARG A 380 2.02 26.41 -14.94
CA ARG A 380 2.49 25.78 -16.19
C ARG A 380 3.20 24.42 -16.01
N GLN A 381 3.05 23.78 -14.87
CA GLN A 381 3.53 22.41 -14.65
C GLN A 381 2.34 21.45 -14.55
N THR A 382 2.55 20.27 -15.08
CA THR A 382 1.62 19.14 -14.98
C THR A 382 2.15 18.12 -13.98
N LEU A 383 1.37 17.10 -13.71
CA LEU A 383 1.79 15.97 -12.87
C LEU A 383 3.08 15.32 -13.43
N GLU A 384 3.21 15.21 -14.75
CA GLU A 384 4.35 14.62 -15.45
C GLU A 384 5.63 15.50 -15.44
N ASP A 385 5.57 16.73 -14.93
CA ASP A 385 6.74 17.58 -14.74
C ASP A 385 7.42 17.36 -13.37
N LEU A 386 6.73 16.69 -12.45
CA LEU A 386 7.27 16.40 -11.12
C LEU A 386 8.36 15.31 -11.19
N PRO A 387 9.49 15.47 -10.47
CA PRO A 387 10.50 14.42 -10.36
C PRO A 387 9.87 13.10 -9.91
N GLY A 388 10.26 11.99 -10.53
CA GLY A 388 9.67 10.67 -10.30
C GLY A 388 8.47 10.34 -11.19
N LEU A 389 7.81 11.35 -11.75
CA LEU A 389 6.61 11.18 -12.57
C LEU A 389 6.84 11.61 -14.05
N ARG A 390 8.11 11.82 -14.45
CA ARG A 390 8.49 12.08 -15.83
C ARG A 390 8.68 10.77 -16.58
N GLY A 391 8.13 10.67 -17.76
CA GLY A 391 8.32 9.48 -18.56
C GLY A 391 7.04 8.83 -19.05
N ARG A 392 7.08 7.49 -19.24
CA ARG A 392 5.94 6.78 -19.80
C ARG A 392 4.89 6.50 -18.73
N ASN A 393 3.72 7.08 -18.88
CA ASN A 393 2.53 6.66 -18.16
C ASN A 393 2.12 5.25 -18.64
N ARG A 394 1.90 4.32 -17.71
CA ARG A 394 1.61 2.91 -17.98
C ARG A 394 0.13 2.53 -17.79
N LEU A 395 -0.76 3.53 -17.60
CA LEU A 395 -2.22 3.32 -17.57
C LEU A 395 -2.77 2.99 -18.95
#